data_e10f95df1abfc5b0c6c93a885d5b5b2f
#
_entry.id   e10f95df1abfc5b0c6c93a885d5b5b2f
#
_cell.length_a   1.000
_cell.length_b   1.000
_cell.length_c   1.000
_cell.angle_alpha   90.00
_cell.angle_beta   90.00
_cell.angle_gamma   90.00
#
_symmetry.space_group_name_H-M   'P 1'
#
loop_
_entity.id
_entity.type
_entity.pdbx_description
1 polymer ?
#
loop_
_entity_poly.entity_id
_entity_poly.type
_entity_poly.pdbx_seq_one_letter_code
_entity_poly.pdbx_strand_id
1 'polypeptide(L)'
;MDAEEHQEISYDDFAKLDIRIGTVLTAELVPETDKLIKCTVDFGDHSTSSGQGLGIRTIVSGIALWKKPEELVGKQLPYIVNLTPRMLRGVESQGMLLAASDGDGVALLSPERPLPSGTRLK
;
A
#
# COMPACT_ATOMS: atom_id res chain seq x y z
N MET A 1 -12.26 23.26 2.54
CA MET A 1 -10.87 23.11 2.09
C MET A 1 -10.27 24.47 1.82
N ASP A 2 -9.22 24.76 2.49
CA ASP A 2 -8.61 26.07 2.40
C ASP A 2 -7.54 26.11 1.33
N ALA A 3 -7.37 27.30 0.74
CA ALA A 3 -6.38 27.46 -0.33
C ALA A 3 -4.97 27.19 0.17
N GLU A 4 -4.70 27.45 1.44
CA GLU A 4 -3.36 27.27 1.95
C GLU A 4 -2.96 25.79 2.00
N GLU A 5 -3.92 24.86 1.87
CA GLU A 5 -3.60 23.45 1.82
C GLU A 5 -3.21 22.99 0.42
N HIS A 6 -3.34 23.88 -0.54
CA HIS A 6 -3.11 23.56 -1.93
C HIS A 6 -1.73 24.06 -2.36
N GLN A 7 -0.70 23.44 -1.79
CA GLN A 7 0.67 23.82 -2.10
C GLN A 7 1.14 23.09 -3.34
N GLU A 8 1.85 23.80 -4.18
CA GLU A 8 2.47 23.21 -5.35
C GLU A 8 3.78 22.54 -4.95
N ILE A 9 4.06 21.40 -5.56
CA ILE A 9 5.35 20.75 -5.40
C ILE A 9 5.98 20.59 -6.77
N SER A 10 7.29 20.47 -6.79
CA SER A 10 8.01 20.27 -8.04
C SER A 10 7.88 18.82 -8.49
N TYR A 11 8.15 18.58 -9.76
CA TYR A 11 8.21 17.21 -10.25
C TYR A 11 9.28 16.41 -9.50
N ASP A 12 10.39 17.06 -9.15
CA ASP A 12 11.45 16.39 -8.41
C ASP A 12 10.97 15.89 -7.05
N ASP A 13 10.08 16.64 -6.40
CA ASP A 13 9.50 16.18 -5.15
C ASP A 13 8.62 14.95 -5.35
N PHE A 14 7.82 14.96 -6.40
CA PHE A 14 7.01 13.79 -6.73
C PHE A 14 7.88 12.59 -7.07
N ALA A 15 8.96 12.81 -7.78
CA ALA A 15 9.83 11.72 -8.23
C ALA A 15 10.52 11.01 -7.07
N LYS A 16 10.54 11.62 -5.89
CA LYS A 16 11.09 10.94 -4.70
C LYS A 16 10.21 9.82 -4.22
N LEU A 17 8.93 9.85 -4.54
CA LEU A 17 8.01 8.80 -4.13
C LEU A 17 8.18 7.58 -5.02
N ASP A 18 8.21 6.41 -4.39
CA ASP A 18 8.20 5.16 -5.12
C ASP A 18 6.85 4.49 -4.86
N ILE A 19 5.95 4.63 -5.83
CA ILE A 19 4.60 4.09 -5.71
C ILE A 19 4.47 2.95 -6.68
N ARG A 20 4.08 1.79 -6.18
CA ARG A 20 4.02 0.58 -7.00
C ARG A 20 2.73 -0.17 -6.78
N ILE A 21 2.33 -0.92 -7.81
CA ILE A 21 1.21 -1.84 -7.69
C ILE A 21 1.72 -3.11 -7.03
N GLY A 22 1.06 -3.51 -5.94
CA GLY A 22 1.37 -4.77 -5.28
C GLY A 22 0.17 -5.68 -5.33
N THR A 23 0.42 -6.99 -5.39
CA THR A 23 -0.63 -7.99 -5.38
C THR A 23 -0.74 -8.58 -3.98
N VAL A 24 -1.91 -8.50 -3.39
CA VAL A 24 -2.12 -8.99 -2.02
C VAL A 24 -2.15 -10.50 -2.04
N LEU A 25 -1.24 -11.12 -1.30
CA LEU A 25 -1.16 -12.58 -1.20
C LEU A 25 -1.97 -13.10 -0.01
N THR A 26 -1.81 -12.48 1.15
CA THR A 26 -2.55 -12.85 2.35
C THR A 26 -3.02 -11.59 3.07
N ALA A 27 -4.07 -11.75 3.86
CA ALA A 27 -4.58 -10.66 4.66
C ALA A 27 -5.21 -11.24 5.92
N GLU A 28 -4.95 -10.60 7.06
CA GLU A 28 -5.51 -11.06 8.32
C GLU A 28 -5.65 -9.89 9.28
N LEU A 29 -6.57 -10.02 10.22
CA LEU A 29 -6.73 -9.01 11.26
C LEU A 29 -5.54 -9.08 12.21
N VAL A 30 -5.09 -7.91 12.68
CA VAL A 30 -4.04 -7.87 13.69
C VAL A 30 -4.69 -8.09 15.05
N PRO A 31 -4.19 -9.07 15.86
CA PRO A 31 -4.80 -9.35 17.14
C PRO A 31 -4.86 -8.12 18.05
N GLU A 32 -5.91 -8.07 18.86
CA GLU A 32 -6.12 -7.01 19.85
C GLU A 32 -6.35 -5.64 19.24
N THR A 33 -6.74 -5.59 17.98
CA THR A 33 -7.16 -4.35 17.34
C THR A 33 -8.27 -4.68 16.36
N ASP A 34 -9.22 -3.77 16.24
CA ASP A 34 -10.31 -3.91 15.28
C ASP A 34 -10.15 -3.01 14.07
N LYS A 35 -8.99 -2.37 13.96
CA LYS A 35 -8.77 -1.38 12.90
C LYS A 35 -7.74 -1.80 11.86
N LEU A 36 -6.87 -2.75 12.20
CA LEU A 36 -5.70 -3.05 11.37
C LEU A 36 -5.82 -4.37 10.67
N ILE A 37 -5.46 -4.36 9.38
CA ILE A 37 -5.29 -5.58 8.59
C ILE A 37 -3.83 -5.68 8.20
N LYS A 38 -3.24 -6.86 8.43
CA LYS A 38 -1.87 -7.15 8.03
C LYS A 38 -1.92 -7.93 6.73
N CYS A 39 -1.23 -7.43 5.72
CA CYS A 39 -1.16 -8.08 4.43
C CYS A 39 0.27 -8.44 4.09
N THR A 40 0.46 -9.57 3.39
CA THR A 40 1.69 -9.77 2.65
C THR A 40 1.40 -9.42 1.21
N VAL A 41 2.27 -8.60 0.62
CA VAL A 41 2.03 -7.99 -0.68
C VAL A 41 3.23 -8.29 -1.57
N ASP A 42 2.94 -8.80 -2.75
CA ASP A 42 3.97 -9.16 -3.72
C ASP A 42 4.23 -7.99 -4.66
N PHE A 43 5.47 -7.51 -4.65
CA PHE A 43 5.91 -6.44 -5.55
C PHE A 43 6.85 -6.97 -6.64
N GLY A 44 6.91 -8.29 -6.79
CA GLY A 44 7.62 -8.90 -7.89
C GLY A 44 9.13 -8.90 -7.73
N ASP A 45 9.78 -9.58 -8.66
CA ASP A 45 11.23 -9.53 -8.83
C ASP A 45 12.00 -9.90 -7.57
N HIS A 46 11.75 -11.11 -7.09
CA HIS A 46 12.26 -11.53 -5.79
C HIS A 46 13.75 -11.87 -5.81
N SER A 47 14.35 -12.00 -6.97
CA SER A 47 15.72 -12.47 -7.06
C SER A 47 16.55 -11.62 -8.02
N THR A 48 16.25 -10.34 -8.08
CA THR A 48 16.94 -9.46 -9.01
C THR A 48 18.38 -9.25 -8.60
N SER A 49 19.25 -9.30 -9.57
CA SER A 49 20.65 -8.98 -9.35
C SER A 49 20.89 -7.48 -9.31
N SER A 50 19.94 -6.70 -9.77
CA SER A 50 20.09 -5.25 -9.78
C SER A 50 19.72 -4.61 -8.47
N GLY A 51 19.09 -5.35 -7.56
CA GLY A 51 18.62 -4.78 -6.31
C GLY A 51 17.36 -3.98 -6.43
N GLN A 52 16.70 -4.02 -7.59
CA GLN A 52 15.50 -3.22 -7.81
C GLN A 52 14.23 -3.92 -7.38
N GLY A 53 14.27 -5.22 -7.21
CA GLY A 53 13.10 -5.98 -6.82
C GLY A 53 12.78 -5.78 -5.36
N LEU A 54 11.51 -5.67 -5.05
CA LEU A 54 11.07 -5.46 -3.69
C LEU A 54 10.62 -6.75 -3.02
N GLY A 55 10.29 -7.77 -3.80
CA GLY A 55 9.84 -9.02 -3.25
C GLY A 55 8.52 -8.90 -2.53
N ILE A 56 8.37 -9.70 -1.49
CA ILE A 56 7.15 -9.71 -0.68
C ILE A 56 7.39 -8.88 0.56
N ARG A 57 6.44 -8.00 0.85
CA ARG A 57 6.51 -7.13 2.03
C ARG A 57 5.28 -7.28 2.89
N THR A 58 5.46 -7.03 4.18
CA THR A 58 4.35 -6.95 5.12
C THR A 58 3.92 -5.49 5.22
N ILE A 59 2.63 -5.25 5.00
CA ILE A 59 2.07 -3.91 5.07
C ILE A 59 0.80 -3.95 5.91
N VAL A 60 0.72 -3.05 6.88
CA VAL A 60 -0.40 -2.97 7.82
C VAL A 60 -1.21 -1.73 7.46
N SER A 61 -2.52 -1.90 7.31
CA SER A 61 -3.41 -0.82 6.90
C SER A 61 -4.58 -0.69 7.85
N GLY A 62 -4.96 0.55 8.15
CA GLY A 62 -6.02 0.82 9.13
C GLY A 62 -7.40 0.84 8.49
N ILE A 63 -7.77 -0.21 7.80
CA ILE A 63 -9.02 -0.24 7.04
C ILE A 63 -9.98 -1.35 7.48
N ALA A 64 -9.69 -2.01 8.60
CA ALA A 64 -10.48 -3.18 9.01
C ALA A 64 -11.93 -2.84 9.38
N LEU A 65 -12.21 -1.58 9.70
CA LEU A 65 -13.58 -1.17 9.98
C LEU A 65 -14.45 -1.18 8.73
N TRP A 66 -13.86 -1.09 7.56
CA TRP A 66 -14.61 -0.97 6.30
C TRP A 66 -14.37 -2.13 5.35
N LYS A 67 -13.27 -2.85 5.51
CA LYS A 67 -12.91 -3.94 4.59
C LYS A 67 -12.56 -5.18 5.39
N LYS A 68 -12.96 -6.33 4.86
CA LYS A 68 -12.60 -7.61 5.47
C LYS A 68 -11.35 -8.15 4.81
N PRO A 69 -10.52 -8.91 5.55
CA PRO A 69 -9.30 -9.45 4.96
C PRO A 69 -9.54 -10.21 3.66
N GLU A 70 -10.59 -11.02 3.62
CA GLU A 70 -10.85 -11.82 2.43
C GLU A 70 -11.20 -11.00 1.21
N GLU A 71 -11.60 -9.73 1.39
CA GLU A 71 -11.86 -8.86 0.25
C GLU A 71 -10.57 -8.37 -0.41
N LEU A 72 -9.45 -8.47 0.29
CA LEU A 72 -8.19 -7.91 -0.21
C LEU A 72 -7.36 -8.93 -0.97
N VAL A 73 -7.47 -10.20 -0.63
CA VAL A 73 -6.62 -11.23 -1.21
C VAL A 73 -6.83 -11.29 -2.72
N GLY A 74 -5.72 -11.25 -3.46
CA GLY A 74 -5.76 -11.29 -4.91
C GLY A 74 -5.90 -9.96 -5.58
N LYS A 75 -6.19 -8.89 -4.82
CA LYS A 75 -6.34 -7.58 -5.42
C LYS A 75 -4.99 -6.95 -5.68
N GLN A 76 -4.95 -6.11 -6.71
CA GLN A 76 -3.79 -5.28 -7.01
C GLN A 76 -4.11 -3.86 -6.57
N LEU A 77 -3.25 -3.31 -5.71
CA LEU A 77 -3.49 -2.02 -5.08
C LEU A 77 -2.20 -1.20 -5.11
N PRO A 78 -2.32 0.13 -5.06
CA PRO A 78 -1.13 0.99 -5.08
C PRO A 78 -0.58 1.20 -3.68
N TYR A 79 0.74 1.19 -3.57
CA TYR A 79 1.43 1.36 -2.29
C TYR A 79 2.62 2.29 -2.47
N ILE A 80 2.87 3.11 -1.45
CA ILE A 80 4.16 3.81 -1.35
C ILE A 80 5.11 2.83 -0.67
N VAL A 81 6.23 2.53 -1.33
CA VAL A 81 7.13 1.47 -0.87
C VAL A 81 8.44 1.99 -0.31
N ASN A 82 8.70 3.29 -0.40
CA ASN A 82 9.95 3.84 0.10
C ASN A 82 9.77 4.76 1.30
N LEU A 83 8.78 4.47 2.13
CA LEU A 83 8.65 5.11 3.44
C LEU A 83 9.47 4.34 4.46
N THR A 84 9.95 5.08 5.47
CA THR A 84 10.59 4.44 6.62
C THR A 84 9.61 3.46 7.26
N PRO A 85 10.02 2.21 7.52
CA PRO A 85 9.11 1.24 8.14
C PRO A 85 8.60 1.73 9.49
N ARG A 86 7.37 1.34 9.82
CA ARG A 86 6.70 1.72 11.05
C ARG A 86 6.25 0.48 11.81
N MET A 87 6.29 0.57 13.14
CA MET A 87 5.74 -0.48 13.99
C MET A 87 4.31 -0.13 14.34
N LEU A 88 3.39 -1.03 14.02
CA LEU A 88 1.97 -0.87 14.33
C LEU A 88 1.53 -2.11 15.09
N ARG A 89 1.23 -1.92 16.37
CA ARG A 89 0.79 -3.03 17.25
C ARG A 89 1.76 -4.22 17.17
N GLY A 90 3.06 -3.94 17.17
CA GLY A 90 4.07 -4.98 17.17
C GLY A 90 4.37 -5.58 15.81
N VAL A 91 3.76 -5.08 14.76
CA VAL A 91 4.00 -5.56 13.40
C VAL A 91 4.68 -4.45 12.60
N GLU A 92 5.80 -4.77 11.97
CA GLU A 92 6.49 -3.80 11.13
C GLU A 92 5.78 -3.69 9.79
N SER A 93 5.40 -2.46 9.43
CA SER A 93 4.80 -2.18 8.13
C SER A 93 5.84 -1.57 7.21
N GLN A 94 6.04 -2.20 6.06
CA GLN A 94 7.10 -1.83 5.12
C GLN A 94 6.54 -1.10 3.90
N GLY A 95 5.60 -0.24 4.13
CA GLY A 95 4.98 0.54 3.08
C GLY A 95 3.62 1.04 3.51
N MET A 96 2.93 1.73 2.61
CA MET A 96 1.63 2.31 2.93
C MET A 96 0.69 2.16 1.76
N LEU A 97 -0.49 1.60 2.03
CA LEU A 97 -1.56 1.49 1.05
C LEU A 97 -2.10 2.88 0.74
N LEU A 98 -2.32 3.16 -0.54
CA LEU A 98 -3.02 4.36 -0.97
C LEU A 98 -4.47 3.99 -1.25
N ALA A 99 -5.38 4.61 -0.51
CA ALA A 99 -6.80 4.37 -0.67
C ALA A 99 -7.52 5.70 -0.49
N ALA A 100 -8.74 5.76 -0.99
CA ALA A 100 -9.54 6.98 -0.87
C ALA A 100 -10.51 6.83 0.28
N SER A 101 -10.70 7.92 1.03
CA SER A 101 -11.64 7.94 2.14
C SER A 101 -12.44 9.22 2.06
N ASP A 102 -13.77 9.10 2.13
CA ASP A 102 -14.64 10.25 1.99
C ASP A 102 -15.46 10.51 3.27
N GLY A 103 -15.08 9.86 4.37
CA GLY A 103 -15.83 10.02 5.61
C GLY A 103 -16.90 8.97 5.82
N ASP A 104 -17.39 8.37 4.75
CA ASP A 104 -18.38 7.29 4.84
C ASP A 104 -17.74 5.92 4.75
N GLY A 105 -16.47 5.86 4.39
CA GLY A 105 -15.79 4.59 4.28
C GLY A 105 -14.53 4.74 3.45
N VAL A 106 -13.99 3.59 3.08
CA VAL A 106 -12.74 3.50 2.32
C VAL A 106 -13.03 2.85 0.97
N ALA A 107 -12.54 3.48 -0.08
CA ALA A 107 -12.59 2.92 -1.42
C ALA A 107 -11.18 2.51 -1.81
N LEU A 108 -11.05 1.29 -2.30
CA LEU A 108 -9.78 0.78 -2.80
C LEU A 108 -9.61 1.19 -4.26
N LEU A 109 -8.39 1.44 -4.65
CA LEU A 109 -8.06 1.80 -6.02
C LEU A 109 -7.36 0.62 -6.67
N SER A 110 -7.76 0.25 -7.86
CA SER A 110 -7.16 -0.88 -8.55
C SER A 110 -6.85 -0.49 -9.98
N PRO A 111 -5.82 -1.08 -10.60
CA PRO A 111 -5.57 -0.80 -12.00
C PRO A 111 -6.73 -1.32 -12.84
N GLU A 112 -7.00 -0.66 -13.95
CA GLU A 112 -8.14 -1.06 -14.79
C GLU A 112 -7.92 -2.40 -15.48
N ARG A 113 -6.69 -2.89 -15.50
CA ARG A 113 -6.37 -4.22 -16.01
C ARG A 113 -5.23 -4.79 -15.16
N PRO A 114 -5.06 -6.11 -15.16
CA PRO A 114 -3.96 -6.70 -14.40
C PRO A 114 -2.62 -6.20 -14.89
N LEU A 115 -1.70 -5.98 -13.95
CA LEU A 115 -0.36 -5.53 -14.22
C LEU A 115 0.64 -6.48 -13.55
N PRO A 116 1.89 -6.53 -14.05
CA PRO A 116 2.92 -7.25 -13.30
C PRO A 116 3.07 -6.64 -11.91
N SER A 117 3.23 -7.50 -10.91
CA SER A 117 3.47 -7.03 -9.54
C SER A 117 4.72 -6.16 -9.51
N GLY A 118 4.62 -5.02 -8.85
CA GLY A 118 5.74 -4.09 -8.76
C GLY A 118 5.76 -3.02 -9.83
N THR A 119 4.76 -2.98 -10.71
CA THR A 119 4.68 -1.93 -11.73
C THR A 119 4.61 -0.57 -11.04
N ARG A 120 5.48 0.34 -11.47
CA ARG A 120 5.60 1.64 -10.83
C ARG A 120 4.62 2.63 -11.43
N LEU A 121 4.02 3.43 -10.56
CA LEU A 121 3.20 4.56 -10.98
C LEU A 121 4.09 5.76 -11.25
N LYS A 122 3.68 6.55 -12.22
CA LYS A 122 4.44 7.73 -12.63
C LYS A 122 3.56 8.96 -12.60
#